data_ff2d2355c938921111bae6aa5b0e7d54
#
_entry.id   ff2d2355c938921111bae6aa5b0e7d54
#
_cell.length_a   1.000
_cell.length_b   1.000
_cell.length_c   1.000
_cell.angle_alpha   90.00
_cell.angle_beta   90.00
_cell.angle_gamma   90.00
#
_symmetry.space_group_name_H-M   'P 1'
#
loop_
_entity.id
_entity.type
_entity.pdbx_description
1 polymer ?
#
loop_
_entity_poly.entity_id
_entity_poly.type
_entity_poly.pdbx_seq_one_letter_code
_entity_poly.pdbx_strand_id
1 'polypeptide(L)'
;MEEKSCCARTKERTPEEYRDLIHRLNRVECQIRGIKGMLEKDAYCVDILNQVAAASSALNSFTRVLLENHMRSCVAEDIREGKDDKLEELLKTLQKLMK
;
A
#
# COMPACT_ATOMS: atom_id res chain seq x y z
N MET A 1 0.66 9.62 17.46
CA MET A 1 0.66 8.79 17.53
C MET A 1 1.40 8.02 17.54
N GLU A 2 1.51 7.71 17.84
CA GLU A 2 2.03 7.08 17.79
C GLU A 2 1.83 6.05 17.46
N GLU A 3 1.47 5.53 16.99
CA GLU A 3 1.46 4.50 16.68
C GLU A 3 2.47 3.82 16.49
N LYS A 4 2.91 3.61 17.01
CA LYS A 4 3.94 3.20 17.00
C LYS A 4 4.30 1.94 16.88
N SER A 5 3.70 0.92 17.32
CA SER A 5 4.25 -0.38 17.16
C SER A 5 4.33 -0.80 15.72
N CYS A 6 3.32 -0.51 14.93
CA CYS A 6 3.36 -0.84 13.51
C CYS A 6 4.34 0.03 12.74
N CYS A 7 4.85 1.08 13.37
CA CYS A 7 5.76 2.01 12.73
C CYS A 7 7.13 2.01 13.39
N ALA A 8 7.46 0.94 14.14
CA ALA A 8 8.70 0.88 14.90
C ALA A 8 9.92 0.73 14.00
N ARG A 9 9.77 0.14 12.84
CA ARG A 9 10.88 -0.08 11.92
C ARG A 9 10.78 0.91 10.77
N THR A 10 11.94 1.35 10.31
CA THR A 10 12.01 2.36 9.26
C THR A 10 12.80 1.84 8.08
N LYS A 11 12.65 2.52 6.98
CA LYS A 11 13.39 2.25 5.76
C LYS A 11 13.64 3.56 5.05
N GLU A 12 14.86 3.76 4.59
CA GLU A 12 15.18 4.90 3.77
C GLU A 12 14.78 4.63 2.34
N ARG A 13 14.14 5.61 1.72
CA ARG A 13 13.73 5.53 0.33
C ARG A 13 14.35 6.69 -0.44
N THR A 14 14.55 6.49 -1.74
CA THR A 14 14.96 7.62 -2.56
C THR A 14 13.81 8.64 -2.62
N PRO A 15 14.13 9.92 -2.87
CA PRO A 15 13.07 10.91 -3.02
C PRO A 15 12.06 10.54 -4.11
N GLU A 16 12.52 9.92 -5.18
CA GLU A 16 11.62 9.51 -6.27
C GLU A 16 10.64 8.43 -5.82
N GLU A 17 11.14 7.42 -5.10
CA GLU A 17 10.28 6.37 -4.58
C GLU A 17 9.24 6.94 -3.63
N TYR A 18 9.68 7.82 -2.75
CA TYR A 18 8.78 8.42 -1.77
C TYR A 18 7.68 9.23 -2.47
N ARG A 19 8.07 10.05 -3.45
CA ARG A 19 7.09 10.87 -4.15
C ARG A 19 6.07 10.03 -4.91
N ASP A 20 6.54 8.97 -5.55
CA ASP A 20 5.63 8.08 -6.28
C ASP A 20 4.62 7.43 -5.33
N LEU A 21 5.09 6.91 -4.21
CA LEU A 21 4.22 6.25 -3.24
C LEU A 21 3.21 7.22 -2.63
N ILE A 22 3.67 8.41 -2.26
CA ILE A 22 2.79 9.44 -1.70
C ILE A 22 1.75 9.86 -2.72
N HIS A 23 2.16 10.03 -3.99
CA HIS A 23 1.23 10.44 -5.05
C HIS A 23 0.11 9.40 -5.21
N ARG A 24 0.48 8.12 -5.17
CA ARG A 24 -0.51 7.05 -5.29
C ARG A 24 -1.47 7.03 -4.11
N LEU A 25 -0.96 7.26 -2.91
CA LEU A 25 -1.81 7.33 -1.73
C LEU A 25 -2.73 8.55 -1.76
N ASN A 26 -2.24 9.67 -2.26
CA ASN A 26 -3.07 10.87 -2.39
C ASN A 26 -4.25 10.61 -3.32
N ARG A 27 -4.05 9.83 -4.36
CA ARG A 27 -5.15 9.45 -5.26
C ARG A 27 -6.19 8.61 -4.54
N VAL A 28 -5.73 7.63 -3.76
CA VAL A 28 -6.65 6.78 -2.99
C VAL A 28 -7.43 7.63 -2.00
N GLU A 29 -6.74 8.51 -1.32
CA GLU A 29 -7.37 9.41 -0.34
C GLU A 29 -8.45 10.26 -0.99
N CYS A 30 -8.15 10.81 -2.17
CA CYS A 30 -9.10 11.61 -2.90
C CYS A 30 -10.34 10.78 -3.29
N GLN A 31 -10.12 9.55 -3.71
CA GLN A 31 -11.22 8.65 -4.09
C GLN A 31 -12.10 8.31 -2.89
N ILE A 32 -11.48 8.11 -1.73
CA ILE A 32 -12.24 7.83 -0.51
C ILE A 32 -13.09 9.03 -0.13
N ARG A 33 -12.55 10.23 -0.23
CA ARG A 33 -13.34 11.43 0.02
C ARG A 33 -14.52 11.54 -0.95
N GLY A 34 -14.29 11.15 -2.20
CA GLY A 34 -15.37 11.12 -3.18
C GLY A 34 -16.47 10.14 -2.80
N ILE A 35 -16.08 8.97 -2.31
CA ILE A 35 -17.07 7.98 -1.86
C ILE A 35 -17.90 8.52 -0.70
N LYS A 36 -17.24 9.18 0.26
CA LYS A 36 -17.96 9.78 1.38
C LYS A 36 -18.96 10.82 0.89
N GLY A 37 -18.55 11.64 -0.08
CA GLY A 37 -19.46 12.63 -0.65
C GLY A 37 -20.65 11.99 -1.34
N MET A 38 -20.43 10.89 -2.03
CA MET A 38 -21.51 10.16 -2.68
C MET A 38 -22.51 9.64 -1.64
N LEU A 39 -21.98 9.09 -0.55
CA LEU A 39 -22.85 8.57 0.50
C LEU A 39 -23.66 9.70 1.15
N GLU A 40 -23.02 10.84 1.36
CA GLU A 40 -23.70 12.00 1.95
C GLU A 40 -24.83 12.53 1.07
N LYS A 41 -24.70 12.35 -0.24
CA LYS A 41 -25.72 12.80 -1.20
C LYS A 41 -26.71 11.70 -1.57
N ASP A 42 -26.64 10.59 -0.87
CA ASP A 42 -27.52 9.44 -1.11
C ASP A 42 -27.42 8.93 -2.57
N ALA A 43 -26.21 8.86 -3.08
CA ALA A 43 -25.98 8.33 -4.42
C ALA A 43 -26.41 6.87 -4.48
N TYR A 44 -26.71 6.44 -5.70
CA TYR A 44 -27.19 5.07 -5.92
C TYR A 44 -26.10 4.06 -5.55
N CYS A 45 -26.53 2.95 -4.93
CA CYS A 45 -25.59 1.97 -4.35
C CYS A 45 -24.60 1.43 -5.36
N VAL A 46 -25.04 1.11 -6.58
CA VAL A 46 -24.14 0.54 -7.58
C VAL A 46 -23.06 1.55 -7.96
N ASP A 47 -23.41 2.82 -8.03
CA ASP A 47 -22.42 3.85 -8.33
C ASP A 47 -21.36 3.94 -7.25
N ILE A 48 -21.78 3.84 -5.99
CA ILE A 48 -20.84 3.84 -4.88
C ILE A 48 -19.94 2.61 -4.94
N LEU A 49 -20.52 1.45 -5.23
CA LEU A 49 -19.75 0.21 -5.32
C LEU A 49 -18.70 0.28 -6.44
N ASN A 50 -19.07 0.90 -7.56
CA ASN A 50 -18.11 1.08 -8.66
C ASN A 50 -16.95 1.99 -8.23
N GLN A 51 -17.22 2.99 -7.42
CA GLN A 51 -16.16 3.85 -6.91
C GLN A 51 -15.28 3.12 -5.90
N VAL A 52 -15.88 2.24 -5.10
CA VAL A 52 -15.10 1.40 -4.18
C VAL A 52 -14.16 0.50 -4.98
N ALA A 53 -14.64 -0.08 -6.08
CA ALA A 53 -13.79 -0.92 -6.91
C ALA A 53 -12.61 -0.13 -7.47
N ALA A 54 -12.84 1.11 -7.88
CA ALA A 54 -11.78 1.96 -8.39
C ALA A 54 -10.76 2.28 -7.30
N ALA A 55 -11.24 2.60 -6.09
CA ALA A 55 -10.34 2.90 -4.98
C ALA A 55 -9.52 1.67 -4.59
N SER A 56 -10.15 0.50 -4.60
CA SER A 56 -9.43 -0.75 -4.31
C SER A 56 -8.34 -1.01 -5.33
N SER A 57 -8.63 -0.78 -6.60
CA SER A 57 -7.66 -0.95 -7.67
C SER A 57 -6.47 -0.01 -7.49
N ALA A 58 -6.74 1.24 -7.12
CA ALA A 58 -5.69 2.21 -6.88
C ALA A 58 -4.82 1.81 -5.68
N LEU A 59 -5.45 1.29 -4.63
CA LEU A 59 -4.70 0.84 -3.45
C LEU A 59 -3.85 -0.37 -3.80
N ASN A 60 -4.36 -1.27 -4.62
CA ASN A 60 -3.59 -2.43 -5.09
C ASN A 60 -2.37 -1.99 -5.89
N SER A 61 -2.51 -0.93 -6.68
CA SER A 61 -1.38 -0.38 -7.43
C SER A 61 -0.30 0.13 -6.48
N PHE A 62 -0.71 0.83 -5.43
CA PHE A 62 0.23 1.27 -4.40
C PHE A 62 0.94 0.07 -3.77
N THR A 63 0.17 -0.95 -3.41
CA THR A 63 0.71 -2.16 -2.78
C THR A 63 1.75 -2.82 -3.68
N ARG A 64 1.46 -2.89 -4.98
CA ARG A 64 2.39 -3.53 -5.91
C ARG A 64 3.71 -2.77 -6.00
N VAL A 65 3.65 -1.45 -6.08
CA VAL A 65 4.87 -0.65 -6.17
C VAL A 65 5.68 -0.76 -4.88
N LEU A 66 5.00 -0.69 -3.75
CA LEU A 66 5.68 -0.83 -2.46
C LEU A 66 6.36 -2.19 -2.36
N LEU A 67 5.67 -3.24 -2.77
CA LEU A 67 6.21 -4.59 -2.75
C LEU A 67 7.44 -4.72 -3.64
N GLU A 68 7.37 -4.19 -4.86
CA GLU A 68 8.50 -4.23 -5.78
C GLU A 68 9.72 -3.53 -5.20
N ASN A 69 9.51 -2.36 -4.61
CA ASN A 69 10.61 -1.62 -4.00
C ASN A 69 11.23 -2.40 -2.86
N HIS A 70 10.39 -3.03 -2.04
CA HIS A 70 10.86 -3.82 -0.91
C HIS A 70 11.69 -5.01 -1.37
N MET A 71 11.23 -5.70 -2.41
CA MET A 71 11.94 -6.86 -2.94
C MET A 71 13.28 -6.48 -3.54
N ARG A 72 13.34 -5.36 -4.25
CA ARG A 72 14.58 -4.95 -4.90
C ARG A 72 15.64 -4.44 -3.93
N SER A 73 15.22 -3.94 -2.79
CA SER A 73 16.16 -3.39 -1.82
C SER A 73 16.33 -4.32 -0.63
N CYS A 74 15.38 -4.30 0.30
CA CYS A 74 15.57 -4.98 1.58
C CYS A 74 15.70 -6.49 1.45
N VAL A 75 14.83 -7.11 0.65
CA VAL A 75 14.86 -8.56 0.50
C VAL A 75 16.10 -9.01 -0.27
N ALA A 76 16.38 -8.33 -1.38
CA ALA A 76 17.53 -8.69 -2.20
C ALA A 76 18.84 -8.53 -1.43
N GLU A 77 18.93 -7.48 -0.62
CA GLU A 77 20.13 -7.24 0.17
C GLU A 77 20.33 -8.32 1.22
N ASP A 78 19.23 -8.71 1.86
CA ASP A 78 19.26 -9.76 2.85
C ASP A 78 19.78 -11.06 2.25
N ILE A 79 19.28 -11.40 1.06
CA ILE A 79 19.68 -12.63 0.37
C ILE A 79 21.15 -12.58 0.01
N ARG A 80 21.64 -11.44 -0.47
CA ARG A 80 23.05 -11.29 -0.79
C ARG A 80 23.95 -11.51 0.40
N GLU A 81 23.46 -11.20 1.59
CA GLU A 81 24.21 -11.39 2.83
C GLU A 81 24.03 -12.78 3.41
N GLY A 82 23.36 -13.68 2.70
CA GLY A 82 23.14 -15.03 3.17
C GLY A 82 22.04 -15.17 4.19
N LYS A 83 21.15 -14.19 4.31
CA LYS A 83 20.03 -14.24 5.23
C LYS A 83 18.74 -14.41 4.46
N ASP A 84 17.71 -14.90 5.14
CA ASP A 84 16.41 -15.01 4.51
C ASP A 84 15.26 -14.56 5.42
N ASP A 85 15.60 -13.81 6.47
CA ASP A 85 14.59 -13.38 7.45
C ASP A 85 13.54 -12.47 6.80
N LYS A 86 13.97 -11.54 5.97
CA LYS A 86 13.04 -10.62 5.34
C LYS A 86 12.21 -11.30 4.28
N LEU A 87 12.77 -12.30 3.61
CA LEU A 87 12.01 -13.08 2.66
C LEU A 87 10.90 -13.86 3.37
N GLU A 88 11.23 -14.52 4.49
CA GLU A 88 10.24 -15.26 5.24
C GLU A 88 9.14 -14.35 5.77
N GLU A 89 9.54 -13.19 6.28
CA GLU A 89 8.57 -12.20 6.75
C GLU A 89 7.62 -11.77 5.65
N LEU A 90 8.17 -11.51 4.46
CA LEU A 90 7.38 -11.10 3.32
C LEU A 90 6.39 -12.18 2.91
N LEU A 91 6.83 -13.43 2.89
CA LEU A 91 5.95 -14.53 2.51
C LEU A 91 4.75 -14.63 3.45
N LYS A 92 4.97 -14.45 4.74
CA LYS A 92 3.87 -14.45 5.70
C LYS A 92 2.91 -13.28 5.47
N THR A 93 3.46 -12.12 5.15
CA THR A 93 2.64 -10.95 4.87
C THR A 93 1.81 -11.14 3.61
N LEU A 94 2.41 -11.74 2.58
CA LEU A 94 1.70 -12.01 1.33
C LEU A 94 0.51 -12.93 1.56
N GLN A 95 0.65 -13.90 2.44
CA GLN A 95 -0.46 -14.78 2.75
C GLN A 95 -1.66 -14.02 3.31
N LYS A 96 -1.40 -12.98 4.10
CA LYS A 96 -2.48 -12.13 4.62
C LYS A 96 -3.12 -11.30 3.52
N LEU A 97 -2.32 -10.81 2.58
CA LEU A 97 -2.83 -9.95 1.51
C LEU A 97 -3.64 -10.74 0.48
N MET A 98 -3.34 -12.01 0.33
CA MET A 98 -3.94 -12.83 -0.73
C MET A 98 -5.06 -13.72 -0.22
N LYS A 99 -5.56 -13.45 0.95
CA LYS A 99 -6.67 -14.20 1.52
C LYS A 99 -7.96 -14.00 0.78
#